data_939b371186b702f934c257ca3b15b6f6
#
_entry.id   939b371186b702f934c257ca3b15b6f6
#
_cell.length_a   1.000
_cell.length_b   1.000
_cell.length_c   1.000
_cell.angle_alpha   90.00
_cell.angle_beta   90.00
_cell.angle_gamma   90.00
#
_symmetry.space_group_name_H-M   'P 1'
#
loop_
_entity.id
_entity.type
_entity.pdbx_description
1 polymer ?
#
loop_
_entity_poly.entity_id
_entity_poly.type
_entity_poly.pdbx_seq_one_letter_code
_entity_poly.pdbx_strand_id
1 'polypeptide(L)'
;MQEKLNEHRATVLKFMDKRQAICIKDENEIAGVMLFSRGHNMICYLAVSPEYRRRGVASILMDEVLTNLDRTKELSVSTFRADDEKGTAPRALYEKYHLSPDDDYPEFKYYEGLPYLNDFYLEVHYEGTSEQDESIQRVLAERGKTVYATAVRAGAILVDNGNLKLLGDVKVFGK
;
A
#
# COMPACT_ATOMS: atom_id res chain seq x y z
N MET A 1 12.87 16.52 1.85
CA MET A 1 13.49 15.31 1.23
C MET A 1 14.25 14.48 2.25
N GLN A 2 15.13 15.06 3.06
CA GLN A 2 15.93 14.35 4.09
C GLN A 2 15.07 13.67 5.17
N GLU A 3 14.00 14.29 5.62
CA GLU A 3 13.08 13.76 6.63
C GLU A 3 12.43 12.46 6.18
N LYS A 4 11.87 12.41 4.97
CA LYS A 4 11.30 11.19 4.37
C LYS A 4 12.32 10.06 4.23
N LEU A 5 13.57 10.40 3.93
CA LEU A 5 14.66 9.43 3.85
C LEU A 5 14.97 8.84 5.24
N ASN A 6 14.96 9.66 6.29
CA ASN A 6 15.17 9.22 7.66
C ASN A 6 14.04 8.32 8.16
N GLU A 7 12.79 8.65 7.85
CA GLU A 7 11.61 7.82 8.17
C GLU A 7 11.68 6.47 7.46
N HIS A 8 12.02 6.48 6.18
CA HIS A 8 12.20 5.24 5.42
C HIS A 8 13.32 4.37 6.00
N ARG A 9 14.46 4.98 6.34
CA ARG A 9 15.58 4.29 6.99
C ARG A 9 15.16 3.67 8.33
N ALA A 10 14.45 4.41 9.17
CA ALA A 10 13.94 3.89 10.44
C ALA A 10 12.99 2.70 10.25
N THR A 11 12.17 2.74 9.21
CA THR A 11 11.29 1.62 8.83
C THR A 11 12.10 0.40 8.43
N VAL A 12 13.08 0.53 7.55
CA VAL A 12 13.95 -0.58 7.13
C VAL A 12 14.64 -1.22 8.34
N LEU A 13 15.20 -0.41 9.26
CA LEU A 13 15.84 -0.91 10.47
C LEU A 13 14.89 -1.74 11.34
N LYS A 14 13.62 -1.33 11.49
CA LYS A 14 12.59 -2.12 12.21
C LYS A 14 12.35 -3.51 11.57
N PHE A 15 12.37 -3.60 10.24
CA PHE A 15 12.27 -4.89 9.55
C PHE A 15 13.52 -5.74 9.77
N MET A 16 14.71 -5.13 9.75
CA MET A 16 15.98 -5.82 10.02
C MET A 16 16.02 -6.39 11.44
N ASP A 17 15.64 -5.61 12.46
CA ASP A 17 15.57 -6.05 13.85
C ASP A 17 14.64 -7.26 14.04
N LYS A 18 13.55 -7.31 13.29
CA LYS A 18 12.60 -8.43 13.28
C LYS A 18 13.05 -9.61 12.40
N ARG A 19 14.21 -9.53 11.76
CA ARG A 19 14.67 -10.49 10.74
C ARG A 19 13.62 -10.71 9.64
N GLN A 20 13.02 -9.63 9.18
CA GLN A 20 12.03 -9.56 8.10
C GLN A 20 12.53 -8.71 6.93
N ALA A 21 13.85 -8.68 6.76
CA ALA A 21 14.53 -8.05 5.65
C ALA A 21 15.57 -9.02 5.10
N ILE A 22 15.61 -9.16 3.80
CA ILE A 22 16.62 -9.94 3.07
C ILE A 22 17.25 -9.07 2.00
N CYS A 23 18.52 -9.32 1.70
CA CYS A 23 19.20 -8.65 0.60
C CYS A 23 20.14 -9.61 -0.12
N ILE A 24 20.35 -9.34 -1.40
CA ILE A 24 21.41 -9.96 -2.20
C ILE A 24 22.51 -8.93 -2.35
N LYS A 25 23.72 -9.36 -2.07
CA LYS A 25 24.95 -8.57 -2.26
C LYS A 25 25.78 -9.19 -3.36
N ASP A 26 26.42 -8.33 -4.12
CA ASP A 26 27.49 -8.65 -5.03
C ASP A 26 28.72 -7.88 -4.56
N GLU A 27 29.72 -8.60 -4.01
CA GLU A 27 30.85 -8.03 -3.29
C GLU A 27 30.40 -7.02 -2.20
N ASN A 28 30.60 -5.73 -2.43
CA ASN A 28 30.24 -4.65 -1.50
C ASN A 28 28.96 -3.90 -1.87
N GLU A 29 28.33 -4.27 -2.98
CA GLU A 29 27.13 -3.61 -3.47
C GLU A 29 25.85 -4.39 -3.13
N ILE A 30 24.75 -3.67 -2.91
CA ILE A 30 23.43 -4.28 -2.70
C ILE A 30 22.75 -4.39 -4.06
N ALA A 31 22.66 -5.61 -4.57
CA ALA A 31 21.99 -5.92 -5.83
C ALA A 31 20.46 -5.83 -5.72
N GLY A 32 19.91 -6.23 -4.57
CA GLY A 32 18.48 -6.13 -4.32
C GLY A 32 18.11 -6.34 -2.85
N VAL A 33 16.94 -5.86 -2.47
CA VAL A 33 16.39 -5.96 -1.12
C VAL A 33 14.92 -6.32 -1.15
N MET A 34 14.45 -7.05 -0.14
CA MET A 34 13.04 -7.33 0.09
C MET A 34 12.73 -7.22 1.57
N LEU A 35 11.59 -6.59 1.88
CA LEU A 35 11.02 -6.51 3.23
C LEU A 35 9.70 -7.26 3.23
N PHE A 36 9.42 -8.01 4.30
CA PHE A 36 8.22 -8.82 4.44
C PHE A 36 7.70 -8.83 5.87
N SER A 37 6.45 -9.16 6.06
CA SER A 37 5.81 -9.28 7.37
C SER A 37 5.27 -10.68 7.57
N ARG A 38 5.83 -11.43 8.53
CA ARG A 38 5.29 -12.75 8.91
C ARG A 38 3.92 -12.63 9.58
N GLY A 39 3.70 -11.58 10.38
CA GLY A 39 2.44 -11.37 11.08
C GLY A 39 1.27 -11.09 10.14
N HIS A 40 1.52 -10.41 9.01
CA HIS A 40 0.51 -10.11 7.99
C HIS A 40 0.59 -11.03 6.78
N ASN A 41 1.53 -11.96 6.77
CA ASN A 41 1.82 -12.84 5.62
C ASN A 41 1.95 -12.05 4.31
N MET A 42 2.81 -11.02 4.30
CA MET A 42 2.81 -9.99 3.27
C MET A 42 4.22 -9.64 2.80
N ILE A 43 4.37 -9.42 1.49
CA ILE A 43 5.56 -8.78 0.91
C ILE A 43 5.34 -7.26 0.95
N CYS A 44 6.19 -6.56 1.71
CA CYS A 44 6.01 -5.13 1.98
C CYS A 44 6.82 -4.23 1.03
N TYR A 45 7.95 -4.72 0.53
CA TYR A 45 8.84 -3.93 -0.31
C TYR A 45 9.78 -4.84 -1.12
N LEU A 46 10.00 -4.49 -2.39
CA LEU A 46 10.99 -5.11 -3.26
C LEU A 46 11.68 -4.03 -4.08
N ALA A 47 13.00 -4.02 -4.06
CA ALA A 47 13.80 -3.19 -4.95
C ALA A 47 15.00 -3.96 -5.48
N VAL A 48 15.33 -3.73 -6.75
CA VAL A 48 16.52 -4.23 -7.41
C VAL A 48 17.27 -3.07 -8.03
N SER A 49 18.55 -2.96 -7.71
CA SER A 49 19.44 -1.95 -8.28
C SER A 49 19.41 -2.00 -9.82
N PRO A 50 19.38 -0.86 -10.52
CA PRO A 50 19.26 -0.82 -11.97
C PRO A 50 20.25 -1.72 -12.71
N GLU A 51 21.49 -1.78 -12.24
CA GLU A 51 22.59 -2.55 -12.84
C GLU A 51 22.39 -4.06 -12.72
N TYR A 52 21.55 -4.49 -11.77
CA TYR A 52 21.25 -5.89 -11.48
C TYR A 52 19.87 -6.35 -11.98
N ARG A 53 19.13 -5.47 -12.65
CA ARG A 53 17.82 -5.82 -13.22
C ARG A 53 17.98 -6.83 -14.37
N ARG A 54 16.95 -7.65 -14.57
CA ARG A 54 16.90 -8.69 -15.60
C ARG A 54 17.96 -9.79 -15.45
N ARG A 55 18.60 -9.88 -14.28
CA ARG A 55 19.57 -10.93 -13.91
C ARG A 55 19.02 -11.96 -12.91
N GLY A 56 17.71 -11.99 -12.70
CA GLY A 56 17.06 -12.95 -11.80
C GLY A 56 17.05 -12.56 -10.32
N VAL A 57 17.65 -11.43 -9.93
CA VAL A 57 17.78 -11.00 -8.51
C VAL A 57 16.39 -10.95 -7.82
N ALA A 58 15.39 -10.40 -8.46
CA ALA A 58 14.02 -10.35 -7.90
C ALA A 58 13.44 -11.75 -7.69
N SER A 59 13.68 -12.69 -8.60
CA SER A 59 13.22 -14.08 -8.44
C SER A 59 13.92 -14.78 -7.28
N ILE A 60 15.23 -14.61 -7.11
CA ILE A 60 15.95 -15.18 -5.96
C ILE A 60 15.42 -14.62 -4.64
N LEU A 61 15.13 -13.32 -4.57
CA LEU A 61 14.50 -12.69 -3.39
C LEU A 61 13.11 -13.24 -3.13
N MET A 62 12.31 -13.48 -4.17
CA MET A 62 10.98 -14.10 -4.06
C MET A 62 11.08 -15.52 -3.54
N ASP A 63 11.97 -16.34 -4.11
CA ASP A 63 12.18 -17.73 -3.68
C ASP A 63 12.54 -17.78 -2.19
N GLU A 64 13.42 -16.90 -1.74
CA GLU A 64 13.84 -16.84 -0.34
C GLU A 64 12.72 -16.33 0.58
N VAL A 65 11.98 -15.28 0.21
CA VAL A 65 10.91 -14.76 1.08
C VAL A 65 9.77 -15.76 1.24
N LEU A 66 9.46 -16.54 0.22
CA LEU A 66 8.42 -17.57 0.27
C LEU A 66 8.74 -18.72 1.23
N THR A 67 10.01 -18.92 1.59
CA THR A 67 10.39 -19.85 2.66
C THR A 67 10.14 -19.29 4.06
N ASN A 68 9.97 -17.98 4.16
CA ASN A 68 9.76 -17.23 5.40
C ASN A 68 8.30 -16.88 5.67
N LEU A 69 7.41 -17.11 4.71
CA LEU A 69 5.98 -16.83 4.77
C LEU A 69 5.14 -18.12 4.78
N ASP A 70 3.94 -18.04 5.30
CA ASP A 70 3.03 -19.18 5.43
C ASP A 70 2.27 -19.39 4.11
N ARG A 71 2.70 -20.38 3.33
CA ARG A 71 2.10 -20.72 2.03
C ARG A 71 0.74 -21.42 2.13
N THR A 72 0.28 -21.74 3.32
CA THR A 72 -1.07 -22.30 3.55
C THR A 72 -2.11 -21.22 3.77
N LYS A 73 -1.69 -19.97 3.89
CA LYS A 73 -2.54 -18.78 4.05
C LYS A 73 -2.41 -17.88 2.85
N GLU A 74 -3.37 -17.01 2.70
CA GLU A 74 -3.31 -15.92 1.74
C GLU A 74 -2.01 -15.12 1.90
N LEU A 75 -1.32 -14.91 0.79
CA LEU A 75 -0.11 -14.10 0.70
C LEU A 75 -0.44 -12.82 -0.05
N SER A 76 -0.24 -11.69 0.59
CA SER A 76 -0.53 -10.38 0.00
C SER A 76 0.74 -9.64 -0.42
N VAL A 77 0.60 -8.82 -1.46
CA VAL A 77 1.64 -7.89 -1.92
C VAL A 77 1.00 -6.60 -2.39
N SER A 78 1.52 -5.47 -1.94
CA SER A 78 1.11 -4.17 -2.47
C SER A 78 1.98 -3.80 -3.67
N THR A 79 1.34 -3.45 -4.77
CA THR A 79 2.02 -3.06 -6.01
C THR A 79 1.34 -1.86 -6.67
N PHE A 80 1.83 -1.47 -7.84
CA PHE A 80 1.25 -0.40 -8.64
C PHE A 80 -0.14 -0.77 -9.16
N ARG A 81 -0.99 0.22 -9.40
CA ARG A 81 -2.31 0.03 -10.03
C ARG A 81 -2.17 -0.67 -11.40
N ALA A 82 -3.24 -1.32 -11.85
CA ALA A 82 -3.23 -2.10 -13.08
C ALA A 82 -2.84 -1.27 -14.32
N ASP A 83 -3.25 -0.02 -14.37
CA ASP A 83 -3.01 0.94 -15.45
C ASP A 83 -1.65 1.67 -15.36
N ASP A 84 -0.90 1.55 -14.25
CA ASP A 84 0.42 2.17 -14.12
C ASP A 84 1.49 1.35 -14.85
N GLU A 85 2.10 1.95 -15.87
CA GLU A 85 3.19 1.33 -16.65
C GLU A 85 4.39 0.90 -15.79
N LYS A 86 4.65 1.61 -14.68
CA LYS A 86 5.71 1.26 -13.72
C LYS A 86 5.44 -0.09 -13.03
N GLY A 87 4.18 -0.51 -12.99
CA GLY A 87 3.74 -1.79 -12.46
C GLY A 87 3.98 -2.99 -13.36
N THR A 88 4.29 -2.82 -14.65
CA THR A 88 4.41 -3.90 -15.62
C THR A 88 5.42 -4.96 -15.18
N ALA A 89 6.61 -4.56 -14.80
CA ALA A 89 7.65 -5.51 -14.38
C ALA A 89 7.36 -6.21 -13.03
N PRO A 90 6.91 -5.50 -11.96
CA PRO A 90 6.50 -6.16 -10.73
C PRO A 90 5.31 -7.09 -10.93
N ARG A 91 4.28 -6.72 -11.70
CA ARG A 91 3.13 -7.60 -11.98
C ARG A 91 3.56 -8.90 -12.66
N ALA A 92 4.36 -8.82 -13.72
CA ALA A 92 4.89 -10.01 -14.40
C ALA A 92 5.73 -10.92 -13.48
N LEU A 93 6.44 -10.34 -12.49
CA LEU A 93 7.12 -11.11 -11.46
C LEU A 93 6.11 -11.85 -10.58
N TYR A 94 5.10 -11.15 -10.06
CA TYR A 94 4.11 -11.73 -9.14
C TYR A 94 3.27 -12.80 -9.82
N GLU A 95 2.84 -12.60 -11.06
CA GLU A 95 2.15 -13.62 -11.89
C GLU A 95 2.96 -14.90 -12.01
N LYS A 96 4.28 -14.81 -12.25
CA LYS A 96 5.19 -15.97 -12.29
C LYS A 96 5.13 -16.80 -10.99
N TYR A 97 4.85 -16.16 -9.86
CA TYR A 97 4.74 -16.79 -8.54
C TYR A 97 3.29 -17.12 -8.16
N HIS A 98 2.35 -17.06 -9.13
CA HIS A 98 0.91 -17.28 -8.91
C HIS A 98 0.30 -16.33 -7.86
N LEU A 99 0.91 -15.16 -7.70
CA LEU A 99 0.32 -14.04 -6.99
C LEU A 99 -0.40 -13.22 -8.06
N SER A 100 -1.58 -13.67 -8.47
CA SER A 100 -2.44 -12.90 -9.35
C SER A 100 -2.76 -11.57 -8.67
N PRO A 101 -2.89 -10.45 -9.41
CA PRO A 101 -3.70 -9.37 -8.93
C PRO A 101 -5.03 -9.99 -8.54
N ASP A 102 -5.53 -9.67 -7.36
CA ASP A 102 -6.93 -9.90 -7.08
C ASP A 102 -7.69 -9.03 -8.10
N ASP A 103 -8.02 -9.61 -9.25
CA ASP A 103 -8.99 -9.04 -10.20
C ASP A 103 -10.38 -9.02 -9.55
N ASP A 104 -10.50 -9.73 -8.46
CA ASP A 104 -11.50 -9.63 -7.46
C ASP A 104 -11.04 -8.68 -6.34
N TYR A 105 -11.21 -7.39 -6.56
CA TYR A 105 -11.81 -6.56 -5.54
C TYR A 105 -13.34 -6.71 -5.67
N PRO A 106 -13.92 -7.90 -5.49
CA PRO A 106 -15.35 -8.08 -5.62
C PRO A 106 -16.05 -7.60 -4.36
N GLU A 107 -15.31 -7.35 -3.30
CA GLU A 107 -15.82 -6.86 -2.06
C GLU A 107 -15.15 -5.55 -1.71
N PHE A 108 -15.89 -4.47 -1.90
CA PHE A 108 -15.65 -3.20 -1.25
C PHE A 108 -15.50 -3.47 0.25
N LYS A 109 -14.27 -3.45 0.76
CA LYS A 109 -14.00 -3.71 2.17
C LYS A 109 -13.97 -2.39 2.92
N TYR A 110 -14.86 -2.28 3.90
CA TYR A 110 -14.77 -1.23 4.89
C TYR A 110 -13.62 -1.56 5.85
N TYR A 111 -12.59 -0.74 5.84
CA TYR A 111 -11.59 -0.79 6.88
C TYR A 111 -12.07 0.04 8.07
N GLU A 112 -12.03 -0.53 9.28
CA GLU A 112 -12.22 0.25 10.48
C GLU A 112 -11.08 1.28 10.56
N GLY A 113 -11.44 2.56 10.50
CA GLY A 113 -10.52 3.66 10.69
C GLY A 113 -10.05 3.76 12.14
N LEU A 114 -9.31 4.80 12.43
CA LEU A 114 -8.91 5.10 13.80
C LEU A 114 -10.16 5.32 14.68
N PRO A 115 -10.23 4.72 15.88
CA PRO A 115 -11.46 4.66 16.68
C PRO A 115 -12.04 6.01 17.12
N TYR A 116 -11.31 7.10 16.92
CA TYR A 116 -11.76 8.46 17.17
C TYR A 116 -12.34 9.19 15.93
N LEU A 117 -12.43 8.50 14.78
CA LEU A 117 -13.01 9.04 13.54
C LEU A 117 -14.29 8.26 13.14
N ASN A 118 -15.16 7.97 14.10
CA ASN A 118 -16.30 7.06 13.92
C ASN A 118 -17.50 7.68 13.18
N ASP A 119 -17.57 9.01 13.06
CA ASP A 119 -18.77 9.70 12.60
C ASP A 119 -18.81 9.97 11.10
N PHE A 120 -17.73 9.70 10.39
CA PHE A 120 -17.61 9.93 8.96
C PHE A 120 -16.66 8.94 8.28
N TYR A 121 -16.70 8.92 6.94
CA TYR A 121 -15.74 8.23 6.10
C TYR A 121 -14.79 9.21 5.45
N LEU A 122 -13.55 8.79 5.26
CA LEU A 122 -12.51 9.58 4.61
C LEU A 122 -12.10 8.91 3.30
N GLU A 123 -12.34 9.58 2.19
CA GLU A 123 -11.77 9.23 0.88
C GLU A 123 -10.51 10.08 0.67
N VAL A 124 -9.37 9.44 0.65
CA VAL A 124 -8.07 10.11 0.45
C VAL A 124 -7.68 10.09 -1.02
N HIS A 125 -6.88 11.07 -1.43
CA HIS A 125 -6.40 11.17 -2.81
C HIS A 125 -7.53 11.24 -3.85
N TYR A 126 -8.61 11.94 -3.50
CA TYR A 126 -9.77 12.06 -4.37
C TYR A 126 -9.44 12.91 -5.60
N GLU A 127 -9.63 12.32 -6.77
CA GLU A 127 -9.43 12.95 -8.08
C GLU A 127 -10.76 13.09 -8.85
N GLY A 128 -11.84 12.52 -8.34
CA GLY A 128 -13.17 12.55 -8.97
C GLY A 128 -13.30 11.55 -10.11
N THR A 129 -12.65 10.40 -9.99
CA THR A 129 -12.85 9.29 -10.94
C THR A 129 -14.20 8.62 -10.71
N SER A 130 -14.72 7.97 -11.74
CA SER A 130 -16.02 7.24 -11.65
C SER A 130 -15.97 6.17 -10.55
N GLU A 131 -14.85 5.44 -10.41
CA GLU A 131 -14.71 4.42 -9.38
C GLU A 131 -14.74 5.02 -7.97
N GLN A 132 -14.11 6.18 -7.78
CA GLN A 132 -14.15 6.88 -6.49
C GLN A 132 -15.56 7.38 -6.18
N ASP A 133 -16.25 7.95 -7.16
CA ASP A 133 -17.62 8.41 -7.01
C ASP A 133 -18.59 7.25 -6.72
N GLU A 134 -18.46 6.12 -7.40
CA GLU A 134 -19.26 4.91 -7.13
C GLU A 134 -18.98 4.37 -5.72
N SER A 135 -17.72 4.35 -5.29
CA SER A 135 -17.30 3.99 -3.94
C SER A 135 -17.95 4.86 -2.88
N ILE A 136 -17.93 6.18 -3.08
CA ILE A 136 -18.56 7.16 -2.20
C ILE A 136 -20.07 6.93 -2.14
N GLN A 137 -20.74 6.75 -3.29
CA GLN A 137 -22.18 6.49 -3.33
C GLN A 137 -22.56 5.22 -2.58
N ARG A 138 -21.74 4.17 -2.67
CA ARG A 138 -21.95 2.93 -1.92
C ARG A 138 -21.84 3.16 -0.41
N VAL A 139 -20.82 3.89 0.07
CA VAL A 139 -20.68 4.25 1.50
C VAL A 139 -21.90 5.01 1.99
N LEU A 140 -22.37 5.99 1.22
CA LEU A 140 -23.56 6.76 1.56
C LEU A 140 -24.82 5.88 1.67
N ALA A 141 -25.01 4.97 0.72
CA ALA A 141 -26.17 4.08 0.69
C ALA A 141 -26.13 3.02 1.81
N GLU A 142 -24.98 2.41 2.07
CA GLU A 142 -24.87 1.28 2.99
C GLU A 142 -24.64 1.71 4.45
N ARG A 143 -23.98 2.85 4.67
CA ARG A 143 -23.61 3.31 6.02
C ARG A 143 -24.32 4.58 6.46
N GLY A 144 -24.90 5.35 5.54
CA GLY A 144 -25.61 6.59 5.86
C GLY A 144 -24.76 7.67 6.52
N LYS A 145 -23.42 7.58 6.35
CA LYS A 145 -22.47 8.50 6.97
C LYS A 145 -21.91 9.49 5.96
N THR A 146 -21.59 10.69 6.42
CA THR A 146 -20.92 11.70 5.60
C THR A 146 -19.56 11.19 5.12
N VAL A 147 -19.22 11.43 3.87
CA VAL A 147 -17.90 11.17 3.30
C VAL A 147 -17.17 12.47 3.05
N TYR A 148 -15.99 12.60 3.58
CA TYR A 148 -15.06 13.70 3.30
C TYR A 148 -14.00 13.20 2.33
N ALA A 149 -13.95 13.78 1.13
CA ALA A 149 -13.00 13.42 0.10
C ALA A 149 -11.91 14.51 -0.02
N THR A 150 -10.67 14.14 0.28
CA THR A 150 -9.53 15.07 0.27
C THR A 150 -8.70 14.93 -0.99
N ALA A 151 -8.47 16.04 -1.70
CA ALA A 151 -7.62 16.06 -2.87
C ALA A 151 -6.14 15.80 -2.52
N VAL A 152 -5.42 15.21 -3.47
CA VAL A 152 -3.98 14.96 -3.34
C VAL A 152 -3.23 16.28 -3.14
N ARG A 153 -2.51 16.42 -2.03
CA ARG A 153 -1.65 17.58 -1.69
C ARG A 153 -2.38 18.91 -1.43
N ALA A 154 -3.71 18.95 -1.46
CA ALA A 154 -4.46 20.20 -1.37
C ALA A 154 -5.54 20.20 -0.29
N GLY A 155 -5.94 19.06 0.25
CA GLY A 155 -7.00 18.90 1.24
C GLY A 155 -6.53 18.25 2.53
N ALA A 156 -7.08 18.72 3.67
CA ALA A 156 -6.88 18.09 4.97
C ALA A 156 -8.11 18.29 5.87
N ILE A 157 -8.27 17.39 6.83
CA ILE A 157 -9.29 17.49 7.88
C ILE A 157 -8.57 17.55 9.21
N LEU A 158 -8.85 18.60 9.96
CA LEU A 158 -8.42 18.74 11.34
C LEU A 158 -9.58 18.35 12.26
N VAL A 159 -9.33 17.39 13.15
CA VAL A 159 -10.28 16.99 14.21
C VAL A 159 -9.72 17.41 15.54
N ASP A 160 -10.43 18.28 16.25
CA ASP A 160 -10.06 18.77 17.57
C ASP A 160 -11.25 18.68 18.53
N ASN A 161 -11.16 17.82 19.54
CA ASN A 161 -12.22 17.60 20.52
C ASN A 161 -13.61 17.37 19.88
N GLY A 162 -13.68 16.60 18.79
CA GLY A 162 -14.92 16.33 18.05
C GLY A 162 -15.35 17.44 17.08
N ASN A 163 -14.64 18.55 17.04
CA ASN A 163 -14.88 19.61 16.05
C ASN A 163 -14.09 19.34 14.77
N LEU A 164 -14.77 19.39 13.63
CA LEU A 164 -14.19 19.20 12.31
C LEU A 164 -13.90 20.54 11.66
N LYS A 165 -12.65 20.73 11.20
CA LYS A 165 -12.25 21.85 10.37
C LYS A 165 -11.67 21.34 9.06
N LEU A 166 -12.29 21.71 7.96
CA LEU A 166 -11.82 21.39 6.62
C LEU A 166 -10.81 22.43 6.17
N LEU A 167 -9.68 21.97 5.62
CA LEU A 167 -8.58 22.81 5.13
C LEU A 167 -8.32 22.48 3.66
N GLY A 168 -8.27 23.52 2.81
CA GLY A 168 -8.01 23.36 1.39
C GLY A 168 -9.13 22.67 0.63
N ASP A 169 -8.75 21.85 -0.37
CA ASP A 169 -9.68 21.18 -1.27
C ASP A 169 -10.23 19.89 -0.64
N VAL A 170 -11.39 20.00 -0.01
CA VAL A 170 -12.11 18.88 0.58
C VAL A 170 -13.56 18.93 0.09
N LYS A 171 -13.99 17.87 -0.61
CA LYS A 171 -15.39 17.69 -1.00
C LYS A 171 -16.14 16.92 0.10
N VAL A 172 -17.42 17.26 0.27
CA VAL A 172 -18.30 16.65 1.29
C VAL A 172 -19.50 16.04 0.60
N PHE A 173 -19.74 14.75 0.86
CA PHE A 173 -20.87 14.01 0.32
C PHE A 173 -21.77 13.51 1.45
N GLY A 174 -23.08 13.50 1.26
CA GLY A 174 -24.05 12.89 2.19
C GLY A 174 -24.43 13.74 3.39
N LYS A 175 -24.66 15.02 3.20
CA LYS A 175 -25.37 15.86 4.19
C LYS A 175 -26.86 15.75 4.02
#